data_cf43fd0c3d11e2143181c8d16732d2d5
#
_entry.id   cf43fd0c3d11e2143181c8d16732d2d5
#
_cell.length_a   1.000
_cell.length_b   1.000
_cell.length_c   1.000
_cell.angle_alpha   90.00
_cell.angle_beta   90.00
_cell.angle_gamma   90.00
#
_symmetry.space_group_name_H-M   'P 1'
#
loop_
_entity.id
_entity.type
_entity.pdbx_description
1 polymer ?
#
loop_
_entity_poly.entity_id
_entity_poly.type
_entity_poly.pdbx_seq_one_letter_code
_entity_poly.pdbx_strand_id
1 'polypeptide(L)'
;MKLSDPKLFRQQNYINGAWEAADSGETIDVTNPATGEKLGTVPKAATAETRRAIEAANAAWPAWRAKTAKERAAILRKWFELMMANQDDLGVLMTAEQGKPLAEAKGEVAYAASFIEWFAEEGKRIYGDTIPQHGADKRIVVIKEPVGVVATITPWNFPAAMINAKPVHHLPLAARL
;
A
#
# COMPACT_ATOMS: atom_id res chain seq x y z
N MET A 1 -21.46 -6.52 11.29
CA MET A 1 -20.92 -5.58 10.26
C MET A 1 -21.67 -5.78 8.96
N LYS A 2 -22.12 -4.70 8.29
CA LYS A 2 -22.84 -4.77 7.00
C LYS A 2 -22.10 -3.89 5.99
N LEU A 3 -21.69 -4.46 4.86
CA LEU A 3 -21.00 -3.78 3.76
C LEU A 3 -21.90 -3.76 2.53
N SER A 4 -21.75 -2.72 1.71
CA SER A 4 -22.38 -2.61 0.39
C SER A 4 -21.71 -3.56 -0.61
N ASP A 5 -20.38 -3.67 -0.55
CA ASP A 5 -19.59 -4.69 -1.27
C ASP A 5 -18.92 -5.66 -0.29
N PRO A 6 -19.51 -6.85 -0.04
CA PRO A 6 -18.90 -7.85 0.84
C PRO A 6 -17.52 -8.36 0.38
N LYS A 7 -17.14 -8.15 -0.87
CA LYS A 7 -15.85 -8.57 -1.40
C LYS A 7 -14.68 -7.75 -0.82
N LEU A 8 -14.95 -6.60 -0.21
CA LEU A 8 -13.92 -5.80 0.47
C LEU A 8 -13.45 -6.47 1.78
N PHE A 9 -14.26 -7.31 2.39
CA PHE A 9 -13.86 -8.07 3.57
C PHE A 9 -13.03 -9.28 3.17
N ARG A 10 -11.70 -9.17 3.28
CA ARG A 10 -10.75 -10.22 2.90
C ARG A 10 -10.11 -10.84 4.13
N GLN A 11 -10.00 -12.16 4.10
CA GLN A 11 -9.49 -12.98 5.18
C GLN A 11 -8.26 -13.81 4.76
N GLN A 12 -7.54 -13.37 3.75
CA GLN A 12 -6.39 -14.06 3.18
C GLN A 12 -5.27 -13.07 2.89
N ASN A 13 -4.04 -13.56 2.80
CA ASN A 13 -2.91 -12.77 2.32
C ASN A 13 -2.98 -12.60 0.80
N TYR A 14 -2.58 -11.44 0.31
CA TYR A 14 -2.49 -11.20 -1.13
C TYR A 14 -1.04 -11.27 -1.57
N ILE A 15 -0.66 -12.35 -2.27
CA ILE A 15 0.71 -12.61 -2.74
C ILE A 15 0.65 -12.92 -4.23
N ASN A 16 1.47 -12.24 -5.02
CA ASN A 16 1.61 -12.46 -6.47
C ASN A 16 0.28 -12.50 -7.25
N GLY A 17 -0.67 -11.65 -6.90
CA GLY A 17 -1.96 -11.59 -7.58
C GLY A 17 -3.01 -12.59 -7.10
N ALA A 18 -2.70 -13.43 -6.12
CA ALA A 18 -3.61 -14.43 -5.55
C ALA A 18 -3.88 -14.18 -4.06
N TRP A 19 -5.06 -14.61 -3.61
CA TRP A 19 -5.44 -14.63 -2.20
C TRP A 19 -5.10 -16.00 -1.62
N GLU A 20 -4.20 -16.04 -0.61
CA GLU A 20 -3.63 -17.27 -0.06
C GLU A 20 -3.81 -17.37 1.45
N ALA A 21 -4.03 -18.60 1.93
CA ALA A 21 -3.95 -18.94 3.35
C ALA A 21 -2.48 -19.05 3.79
N ALA A 22 -2.24 -19.19 5.09
CA ALA A 22 -0.94 -19.62 5.59
C ALA A 22 -0.67 -21.10 5.25
N ASP A 23 0.58 -21.46 4.97
CA ASP A 23 0.98 -22.85 4.65
C ASP A 23 0.66 -23.82 5.79
N SER A 24 0.72 -23.32 7.04
CA SER A 24 0.33 -24.07 8.23
C SER A 24 -1.17 -24.31 8.37
N GLY A 25 -2.00 -23.56 7.64
CA GLY A 25 -3.44 -23.47 7.85
C GLY A 25 -3.85 -22.73 9.12
N GLU A 26 -2.89 -22.26 9.94
CA GLU A 26 -3.20 -21.50 11.16
C GLU A 26 -3.74 -20.10 10.83
N THR A 27 -4.65 -19.63 11.69
CA THR A 27 -5.25 -18.31 11.59
C THR A 27 -5.20 -17.56 12.92
N ILE A 28 -5.34 -16.25 12.85
CA ILE A 28 -5.50 -15.35 13.99
C ILE A 28 -6.90 -14.77 13.92
N ASP A 29 -7.63 -14.81 15.04
CA ASP A 29 -8.97 -14.24 15.13
C ASP A 29 -8.89 -12.71 15.11
N VAL A 30 -9.78 -12.10 14.32
CA VAL A 30 -10.02 -10.66 14.30
C VAL A 30 -11.33 -10.41 15.05
N THR A 31 -11.26 -9.62 16.11
CA THR A 31 -12.39 -9.31 16.97
C THR A 31 -12.71 -7.84 17.00
N ASN A 32 -13.97 -7.51 17.19
CA ASN A 32 -14.39 -6.15 17.49
C ASN A 32 -13.92 -5.77 18.91
N PRO A 33 -13.08 -4.75 19.09
CA PRO A 33 -12.52 -4.42 20.39
C PRO A 33 -13.55 -3.88 21.41
N ALA A 34 -14.70 -3.40 20.94
CA ALA A 34 -15.75 -2.90 21.82
C ALA A 34 -16.68 -4.00 22.36
N THR A 35 -16.89 -5.07 21.58
CA THR A 35 -17.86 -6.12 21.92
C THR A 35 -17.22 -7.49 22.17
N GLY A 36 -15.98 -7.70 21.71
CA GLY A 36 -15.32 -9.00 21.71
C GLY A 36 -15.85 -9.97 20.63
N GLU A 37 -16.83 -9.55 19.82
CA GLU A 37 -17.39 -10.37 18.75
C GLU A 37 -16.31 -10.72 17.71
N LYS A 38 -16.22 -11.99 17.34
CA LYS A 38 -15.37 -12.42 16.24
C LYS A 38 -15.91 -11.96 14.91
N LEU A 39 -15.16 -11.15 14.20
CA LEU A 39 -15.49 -10.62 12.88
C LEU A 39 -15.04 -11.57 11.75
N GLY A 40 -13.90 -12.20 11.92
CA GLY A 40 -13.30 -13.09 10.96
C GLY A 40 -11.92 -13.58 11.40
N THR A 41 -11.10 -14.01 10.43
CA THR A 41 -9.74 -14.47 10.69
C THR A 41 -8.77 -13.89 9.66
N VAL A 42 -7.49 -13.85 10.01
CA VAL A 42 -6.38 -13.61 9.08
C VAL A 42 -5.39 -14.75 9.16
N PRO A 43 -4.67 -15.08 8.06
CA PRO A 43 -3.68 -16.14 8.07
C PRO A 43 -2.53 -15.79 9.02
N LYS A 44 -2.09 -16.76 9.81
CA LYS A 44 -0.88 -16.66 10.61
C LYS A 44 0.32 -17.02 9.75
N ALA A 45 0.66 -16.13 8.82
CA ALA A 45 1.79 -16.30 7.92
C ALA A 45 3.12 -16.23 8.67
N ALA A 46 4.11 -16.96 8.15
CA ALA A 46 5.44 -17.08 8.74
C ALA A 46 6.54 -16.75 7.70
N THR A 47 7.74 -17.23 7.91
CA THR A 47 8.91 -16.92 7.07
C THR A 47 8.74 -17.37 5.63
N ALA A 48 8.08 -18.50 5.36
CA ALA A 48 7.92 -19.03 4.01
C ALA A 48 7.06 -18.11 3.13
N GLU A 49 5.90 -17.71 3.64
CA GLU A 49 4.98 -16.79 2.94
C GLU A 49 5.61 -15.40 2.77
N THR A 50 6.29 -14.90 3.81
CA THR A 50 7.00 -13.62 3.73
C THR A 50 8.08 -13.66 2.65
N ARG A 51 8.84 -14.76 2.55
CA ARG A 51 9.84 -14.94 1.48
C ARG A 51 9.19 -14.93 0.11
N ARG A 52 8.08 -15.67 -0.10
CA ARG A 52 7.35 -15.67 -1.37
C ARG A 52 6.85 -14.26 -1.74
N ALA A 53 6.36 -13.50 -0.77
CA ALA A 53 5.92 -12.12 -1.01
C ALA A 53 7.06 -11.22 -1.48
N ILE A 54 8.25 -11.32 -0.84
CA ILE A 54 9.46 -10.58 -1.22
C ILE A 54 9.93 -11.01 -2.63
N GLU A 55 9.97 -12.30 -2.90
CA GLU A 55 10.38 -12.84 -4.20
C GLU A 55 9.42 -12.40 -5.31
N ALA A 56 8.11 -12.45 -5.08
CA ALA A 56 7.09 -11.97 -6.00
C ALA A 56 7.22 -10.46 -6.29
N ALA A 57 7.46 -9.66 -5.25
CA ALA A 57 7.69 -8.22 -5.40
C ALA A 57 8.97 -7.96 -6.22
N ASN A 58 10.05 -8.70 -5.94
CA ASN A 58 11.32 -8.58 -6.67
C ASN A 58 11.18 -9.01 -8.13
N ALA A 59 10.44 -10.07 -8.42
CA ALA A 59 10.17 -10.53 -9.78
C ALA A 59 9.32 -9.52 -10.59
N ALA A 60 8.37 -8.82 -9.94
CA ALA A 60 7.54 -7.79 -10.58
C ALA A 60 8.28 -6.45 -10.80
N TRP A 61 9.37 -6.25 -10.09
CA TRP A 61 10.12 -5.01 -10.06
C TRP A 61 10.61 -4.50 -11.42
N PRO A 62 11.30 -5.29 -12.29
CA PRO A 62 11.81 -4.79 -13.57
C PRO A 62 10.70 -4.22 -14.47
N ALA A 63 9.56 -4.91 -14.55
CA ALA A 63 8.42 -4.46 -15.35
C ALA A 63 7.78 -3.17 -14.80
N TRP A 64 7.74 -3.02 -13.49
CA TRP A 64 7.24 -1.80 -12.85
C TRP A 64 8.21 -0.62 -13.07
N ARG A 65 9.49 -0.82 -12.86
CA ARG A 65 10.54 0.17 -13.07
C ARG A 65 10.57 0.68 -14.51
N ALA A 66 10.32 -0.19 -15.48
CA ALA A 66 10.32 0.15 -16.92
C ALA A 66 9.14 1.04 -17.35
N LYS A 67 8.07 1.14 -16.53
CA LYS A 67 6.92 2.01 -16.84
C LYS A 67 7.33 3.48 -16.76
N THR A 68 6.74 4.28 -17.65
CA THR A 68 6.85 5.73 -17.59
C THR A 68 6.21 6.31 -16.31
N ALA A 69 6.61 7.48 -15.89
CA ALA A 69 5.99 8.18 -14.76
C ALA A 69 4.47 8.36 -14.95
N LYS A 70 4.03 8.64 -16.17
CA LYS A 70 2.61 8.77 -16.53
C LYS A 70 1.83 7.48 -16.30
N GLU A 71 2.38 6.33 -16.70
CA GLU A 71 1.72 5.02 -16.51
C GLU A 71 1.61 4.65 -15.02
N ARG A 72 2.67 4.89 -14.24
CA ARG A 72 2.64 4.65 -12.78
C ARG A 72 1.64 5.58 -12.10
N ALA A 73 1.63 6.87 -12.47
CA ALA A 73 0.68 7.85 -11.94
C ALA A 73 -0.78 7.45 -12.24
N ALA A 74 -1.07 6.94 -13.44
CA ALA A 74 -2.42 6.48 -13.80
C ALA A 74 -2.88 5.30 -12.92
N ILE A 75 -1.98 4.37 -12.58
CA ILE A 75 -2.28 3.25 -11.68
C ILE A 75 -2.59 3.76 -10.26
N LEU A 76 -1.78 4.68 -9.74
CA LEU A 76 -2.02 5.31 -8.44
C LEU A 76 -3.32 6.10 -8.42
N ARG A 77 -3.60 6.87 -9.48
CA ARG A 77 -4.85 7.61 -9.61
C ARG A 77 -6.06 6.68 -9.55
N LYS A 78 -6.00 5.54 -10.26
CA LYS A 78 -7.06 4.53 -10.19
C LYS A 78 -7.23 3.94 -8.79
N TRP A 79 -6.15 3.73 -8.06
CA TRP A 79 -6.21 3.27 -6.67
C TRP A 79 -6.91 4.31 -5.77
N PHE A 80 -6.51 5.58 -5.87
CA PHE A 80 -7.20 6.68 -5.17
C PHE A 80 -8.71 6.67 -5.43
N GLU A 81 -9.11 6.62 -6.71
CA GLU A 81 -10.53 6.62 -7.10
C GLU A 81 -11.29 5.43 -6.50
N LEU A 82 -10.69 4.24 -6.48
CA LEU A 82 -11.29 3.05 -5.88
C LEU A 82 -11.45 3.19 -4.37
N MET A 83 -10.48 3.76 -3.66
CA MET A 83 -10.59 4.02 -2.23
C MET A 83 -11.71 5.01 -1.93
N MET A 84 -11.81 6.10 -2.67
CA MET A 84 -12.86 7.10 -2.47
C MET A 84 -14.25 6.55 -2.82
N ALA A 85 -14.37 5.73 -3.86
CA ALA A 85 -15.63 5.08 -4.22
C ALA A 85 -16.13 4.08 -3.16
N ASN A 86 -15.22 3.52 -2.37
CA ASN A 86 -15.53 2.53 -1.32
C ASN A 86 -15.31 3.08 0.10
N GLN A 87 -15.24 4.41 0.26
CA GLN A 87 -14.92 5.07 1.52
C GLN A 87 -15.84 4.63 2.67
N ASP A 88 -17.11 4.49 2.41
CA ASP A 88 -18.10 4.11 3.41
C ASP A 88 -17.87 2.69 3.95
N ASP A 89 -17.70 1.73 3.08
CA ASP A 89 -17.45 0.34 3.46
C ASP A 89 -16.09 0.16 4.14
N LEU A 90 -15.05 0.83 3.64
CA LEU A 90 -13.73 0.83 4.27
C LEU A 90 -13.75 1.47 5.67
N GLY A 91 -14.54 2.53 5.85
CA GLY A 91 -14.77 3.13 7.16
C GLY A 91 -15.49 2.18 8.12
N VAL A 92 -16.51 1.46 7.65
CA VAL A 92 -17.22 0.44 8.44
C VAL A 92 -16.29 -0.70 8.86
N LEU A 93 -15.45 -1.20 7.95
CA LEU A 93 -14.43 -2.21 8.25
C LEU A 93 -13.48 -1.72 9.35
N MET A 94 -12.93 -0.54 9.17
CA MET A 94 -11.99 0.04 10.15
C MET A 94 -12.64 0.23 11.52
N THR A 95 -13.88 0.72 11.57
CA THR A 95 -14.62 0.84 12.84
C THR A 95 -14.82 -0.51 13.50
N ALA A 96 -15.20 -1.53 12.74
CA ALA A 96 -15.45 -2.86 13.28
C ALA A 96 -14.17 -3.51 13.83
N GLU A 97 -13.04 -3.40 13.11
CA GLU A 97 -11.80 -4.09 13.46
C GLU A 97 -10.94 -3.33 14.47
N GLN A 98 -10.96 -2.00 14.45
CA GLN A 98 -10.06 -1.16 15.25
C GLN A 98 -10.79 -0.37 16.34
N GLY A 99 -12.11 -0.25 16.27
CA GLY A 99 -12.92 0.49 17.24
C GLY A 99 -12.93 2.01 17.04
N LYS A 100 -12.37 2.53 15.96
CA LYS A 100 -12.40 3.96 15.64
C LYS A 100 -13.82 4.42 15.34
N PRO A 101 -14.28 5.59 15.83
CA PRO A 101 -15.59 6.15 15.48
C PRO A 101 -15.76 6.24 13.96
N LEU A 102 -16.94 5.89 13.44
CA LEU A 102 -17.19 5.75 12.01
C LEU A 102 -16.87 7.03 11.21
N ALA A 103 -17.19 8.19 11.76
CA ALA A 103 -16.87 9.46 11.10
C ALA A 103 -15.36 9.68 10.95
N GLU A 104 -14.59 9.35 12.01
CA GLU A 104 -13.13 9.43 11.99
C GLU A 104 -12.52 8.36 11.06
N ALA A 105 -13.08 7.15 11.05
CA ALA A 105 -12.64 6.08 10.16
C ALA A 105 -12.82 6.46 8.68
N LYS A 106 -13.98 7.04 8.31
CA LYS A 106 -14.20 7.58 6.97
C LYS A 106 -13.24 8.72 6.63
N GLY A 107 -13.00 9.61 7.59
CA GLY A 107 -12.00 10.68 7.45
C GLY A 107 -10.59 10.13 7.22
N GLU A 108 -10.23 9.06 7.93
CA GLU A 108 -8.94 8.41 7.72
C GLU A 108 -8.82 7.75 6.36
N VAL A 109 -9.87 7.13 5.82
CA VAL A 109 -9.85 6.58 4.45
C VAL A 109 -9.56 7.68 3.42
N ALA A 110 -10.22 8.85 3.55
CA ALA A 110 -9.95 9.99 2.67
C ALA A 110 -8.51 10.52 2.83
N TYR A 111 -8.03 10.62 4.07
CA TYR A 111 -6.66 11.01 4.37
C TYR A 111 -5.65 10.01 3.80
N ALA A 112 -5.89 8.71 3.94
CA ALA A 112 -5.07 7.67 3.35
C ALA A 112 -5.03 7.77 1.81
N ALA A 113 -6.19 7.99 1.19
CA ALA A 113 -6.31 8.17 -0.26
C ALA A 113 -5.55 9.41 -0.76
N SER A 114 -5.53 10.51 0.02
CA SER A 114 -4.83 11.74 -0.37
C SER A 114 -3.31 11.55 -0.55
N PHE A 115 -2.68 10.64 0.20
CA PHE A 115 -1.27 10.28 -0.05
C PHE A 115 -1.08 9.64 -1.42
N ILE A 116 -2.00 8.75 -1.82
CA ILE A 116 -1.92 8.10 -3.12
C ILE A 116 -2.08 9.11 -4.24
N GLU A 117 -3.04 10.02 -4.12
CA GLU A 117 -3.24 11.12 -5.07
C GLU A 117 -2.01 12.01 -5.17
N TRP A 118 -1.48 12.45 -4.02
CA TRP A 118 -0.28 13.29 -3.96
C TRP A 118 0.90 12.64 -4.69
N PHE A 119 1.21 11.39 -4.38
CA PHE A 119 2.35 10.72 -5.01
C PHE A 119 2.11 10.29 -6.45
N ALA A 120 0.86 10.15 -6.89
CA ALA A 120 0.55 10.03 -8.32
C ALA A 120 1.00 11.27 -9.09
N GLU A 121 0.83 12.48 -8.51
CA GLU A 121 1.27 13.72 -9.12
C GLU A 121 2.78 13.94 -8.95
N GLU A 122 3.32 13.74 -7.75
CA GLU A 122 4.75 13.89 -7.47
C GLU A 122 5.62 12.91 -8.24
N GLY A 123 5.13 11.72 -8.54
CA GLY A 123 5.81 10.74 -9.37
C GLY A 123 6.20 11.25 -10.77
N LYS A 124 5.53 12.29 -11.26
CA LYS A 124 5.84 12.95 -12.53
C LYS A 124 6.93 14.03 -12.40
N ARG A 125 7.33 14.39 -11.17
CA ARG A 125 8.31 15.46 -10.84
C ARG A 125 9.58 14.89 -10.25
N ILE A 126 9.90 13.63 -10.50
CA ILE A 126 11.15 13.01 -10.07
C ILE A 126 12.26 13.46 -11.01
N TYR A 127 12.74 14.67 -10.79
CA TYR A 127 13.82 15.26 -11.57
C TYR A 127 15.17 14.83 -11.04
N GLY A 128 16.19 14.93 -11.90
CA GLY A 128 17.59 14.90 -11.51
C GLY A 128 18.17 16.30 -11.40
N ASP A 129 19.46 16.36 -11.19
CA ASP A 129 20.21 17.61 -11.05
C ASP A 129 21.33 17.70 -12.09
N THR A 130 21.59 18.90 -12.58
CA THR A 130 22.81 19.23 -13.29
C THR A 130 23.68 20.08 -12.36
N ILE A 131 24.83 19.55 -12.00
CA ILE A 131 25.72 20.16 -10.99
C ILE A 131 26.89 20.82 -11.69
N PRO A 132 27.35 22.05 -11.24
CA PRO A 132 28.54 22.67 -11.75
C PRO A 132 29.76 21.76 -11.63
N GLN A 133 30.50 21.65 -12.71
CA GLN A 133 31.67 20.79 -12.80
C GLN A 133 32.83 21.29 -11.95
N HIS A 134 33.61 20.37 -11.40
CA HIS A 134 34.86 20.66 -10.70
C HIS A 134 36.09 20.70 -11.63
N GLY A 135 35.89 20.44 -12.92
CA GLY A 135 36.91 20.49 -13.97
C GLY A 135 36.27 20.85 -15.31
N ALA A 136 36.95 21.60 -16.16
CA ALA A 136 36.43 22.09 -17.44
C ALA A 136 36.05 20.97 -18.42
N ASP A 137 36.65 19.79 -18.27
CA ASP A 137 36.41 18.57 -19.06
C ASP A 137 35.30 17.70 -18.53
N LYS A 138 34.57 18.10 -17.46
CA LYS A 138 33.53 17.31 -16.79
C LYS A 138 32.13 17.89 -17.04
N ARG A 139 31.14 16.99 -16.98
CA ARG A 139 29.72 17.33 -16.80
C ARG A 139 29.16 16.39 -15.74
N ILE A 140 28.47 16.95 -14.75
CA ILE A 140 27.89 16.16 -13.66
C ILE A 140 26.38 16.20 -13.79
N VAL A 141 25.77 15.01 -13.98
CA VAL A 141 24.34 14.81 -14.00
C VAL A 141 23.99 13.78 -12.94
N VAL A 142 23.04 14.12 -12.08
CA VAL A 142 22.52 13.24 -11.05
C VAL A 142 21.12 12.80 -11.46
N ILE A 143 20.85 11.52 -11.41
CA ILE A 143 19.52 10.94 -11.63
C ILE A 143 19.04 10.27 -10.34
N LYS A 144 17.72 10.28 -10.11
CA LYS A 144 17.10 9.56 -8.99
C LYS A 144 16.76 8.16 -9.45
N GLU A 145 17.21 7.17 -8.70
CA GLU A 145 16.89 5.77 -8.94
C GLU A 145 16.12 5.18 -7.77
N PRO A 146 15.25 4.20 -8.04
CA PRO A 146 14.47 3.54 -7.00
C PRO A 146 15.31 2.57 -6.17
N VAL A 147 14.95 2.42 -4.90
CA VAL A 147 15.67 1.54 -3.95
C VAL A 147 15.32 0.05 -4.11
N GLY A 148 14.23 -0.28 -4.78
CA GLY A 148 13.78 -1.68 -4.95
C GLY A 148 12.62 -2.05 -4.05
N VAL A 149 12.57 -3.30 -3.61
CA VAL A 149 11.52 -3.83 -2.73
C VAL A 149 11.68 -3.26 -1.31
N VAL A 150 10.57 -2.84 -0.72
CA VAL A 150 10.52 -2.18 0.60
C VAL A 150 9.55 -2.93 1.50
N ALA A 151 9.93 -3.19 2.73
CA ALA A 151 9.01 -3.66 3.78
C ALA A 151 8.37 -2.46 4.48
N THR A 152 7.05 -2.49 4.63
CA THR A 152 6.30 -1.45 5.34
C THR A 152 5.77 -2.00 6.66
N ILE A 153 6.36 -1.54 7.77
CA ILE A 153 5.92 -1.89 9.12
C ILE A 153 5.27 -0.63 9.73
N THR A 154 3.98 -0.73 10.04
CA THR A 154 3.18 0.43 10.44
C THR A 154 2.57 0.27 11.84
N PRO A 155 2.36 1.37 12.59
CA PRO A 155 1.58 1.34 13.81
C PRO A 155 0.09 1.11 13.52
N TRP A 156 -0.63 0.64 14.53
CA TRP A 156 -2.04 0.26 14.43
C TRP A 156 -3.04 1.42 14.48
N ASN A 157 -2.64 2.59 14.98
CA ASN A 157 -3.56 3.69 15.31
C ASN A 157 -4.10 4.46 14.10
N PHE A 158 -3.44 4.37 12.94
CA PHE A 158 -3.91 4.86 11.65
C PHE A 158 -3.69 3.77 10.58
N PRO A 159 -4.48 2.68 10.63
CA PRO A 159 -4.19 1.48 9.85
C PRO A 159 -4.20 1.71 8.33
N ALA A 160 -5.09 2.54 7.81
CA ALA A 160 -5.13 2.88 6.39
C ALA A 160 -4.11 3.96 6.02
N ALA A 161 -4.02 5.04 6.80
CA ALA A 161 -3.16 6.18 6.44
C ALA A 161 -1.68 5.80 6.49
N MET A 162 -1.24 5.08 7.53
CA MET A 162 0.17 4.72 7.69
C MET A 162 0.65 3.75 6.62
N ILE A 163 -0.18 2.78 6.23
CA ILE A 163 0.19 1.84 5.17
C ILE A 163 0.24 2.54 3.81
N ASN A 164 -0.63 3.51 3.56
CA ASN A 164 -0.63 4.23 2.29
C ASN A 164 0.47 5.31 2.22
N ALA A 165 0.76 6.01 3.32
CA ALA A 165 1.81 7.02 3.35
C ALA A 165 3.20 6.44 3.04
N LYS A 166 3.53 5.26 3.57
CA LYS A 166 4.87 4.65 3.42
C LYS A 166 5.13 4.01 2.05
N PRO A 167 4.30 3.06 1.55
CA PRO A 167 4.57 2.43 0.25
C PRO A 167 4.40 3.41 -0.91
N VAL A 168 3.39 4.26 -0.86
CA VAL A 168 3.07 5.18 -1.97
C VAL A 168 4.18 6.20 -2.18
N HIS A 169 4.88 6.60 -1.13
CA HIS A 169 6.07 7.44 -1.24
C HIS A 169 7.16 6.81 -2.14
N HIS A 170 7.26 5.48 -2.15
CA HIS A 170 8.24 4.75 -2.95
C HIS A 170 7.69 4.29 -4.30
N LEU A 171 6.38 4.10 -4.46
CA LEU A 171 5.74 3.62 -5.68
C LEU A 171 5.98 4.50 -6.92
N PRO A 172 6.05 5.86 -6.84
CA PRO A 172 6.42 6.68 -7.98
C PRO A 172 7.82 6.38 -8.50
N LEU A 173 8.73 5.99 -7.60
CA LEU A 173 10.09 5.58 -7.95
C LEU A 173 10.20 4.10 -8.26
N ALA A 174 9.29 3.30 -7.78
CA ALA A 174 9.08 1.87 -7.93
C ALA A 174 9.20 1.09 -6.61
N ALA A 175 8.11 0.57 -6.14
CA ALA A 175 8.04 -0.62 -5.29
C ALA A 175 6.67 -1.26 -5.45
N ARG A 176 6.58 -2.57 -5.37
CA ARG A 176 5.32 -3.29 -5.20
C ARG A 176 5.41 -4.09 -3.92
N LEU A 177 4.42 -3.88 -3.05
CA LEU A 177 4.09 -4.87 -2.04
C LEU A 177 3.35 -6.02 -2.68
#